data_c4a9cb076f6ee7ae76c2925337d3b6d4
#
_entry.id   c4a9cb076f6ee7ae76c2925337d3b6d4
#
_cell.length_a   1.000
_cell.length_b   1.000
_cell.length_c   1.000
_cell.angle_alpha   90.00
_cell.angle_beta   90.00
_cell.angle_gamma   90.00
#
_symmetry.space_group_name_H-M   'P 1'
#
loop_
_entity.id
_entity.type
_entity.pdbx_description
1 polymer ?
#
loop_
_entity_poly.entity_id
_entity_poly.type
_entity_poly.pdbx_seq_one_letter_code
_entity_poly.pdbx_strand_id
1 'polypeptide(L)'
;MLGQGAFGEVRKCINRHTKVIRAVKLIKKESMNKEEEESFKHEITILKKLDHPNILKLYEVFEDDKRYYLVTELCKGGELFDEIVTKVCFSEKEAAAIIQQILQAVAYCHELGIVHRDLKPENVLIDKELNNTLKIIDFGTSTIYDKSSGPLKTTHGTSYYIAPEVLAKKYDDRCDVWSVGVILYILLSGKPPFDGDNDEEITEQVKIGTYSFVGGSWAVVS
;
A
#
# COMPACT_ATOMS: atom_id res chain seq x y z
N MET A 1 -14.14 1.66 17.86
CA MET A 1 -13.52 0.79 16.84
C MET A 1 -13.23 1.69 15.65
N LEU A 2 -12.06 1.58 15.00
CA LEU A 2 -11.68 2.38 13.83
C LEU A 2 -11.85 1.58 12.53
N GLY A 3 -11.65 0.26 12.59
CA GLY A 3 -11.81 -0.66 11.48
C GLY A 3 -11.65 -2.11 11.92
N GLN A 4 -11.98 -3.03 11.01
CA GLN A 4 -11.79 -4.46 11.18
C GLN A 4 -11.10 -4.98 9.93
N GLY A 5 -9.95 -5.63 10.08
CA GLY A 5 -9.19 -6.27 9.00
C GLY A 5 -9.25 -7.80 9.08
N ALA A 6 -8.66 -8.48 8.11
CA ALA A 6 -8.66 -9.94 8.00
C ALA A 6 -8.14 -10.66 9.27
N PHE A 7 -7.13 -10.11 9.93
CA PHE A 7 -6.49 -10.74 11.10
C PHE A 7 -6.81 -10.07 12.44
N GLY A 8 -7.68 -9.03 12.47
CA GLY A 8 -7.97 -8.35 13.73
C GLY A 8 -8.71 -7.03 13.59
N GLU A 9 -8.74 -6.29 14.67
CA GLU A 9 -9.46 -5.03 14.82
C GLU A 9 -8.51 -3.87 15.10
N VAL A 10 -8.87 -2.67 14.64
CA VAL A 10 -8.14 -1.43 14.91
C VAL A 10 -8.95 -0.57 15.89
N ARG A 11 -8.32 -0.13 16.96
CA ARG A 11 -8.93 0.69 18.01
C ARG A 11 -8.09 1.94 18.27
N LYS A 12 -8.72 2.98 18.83
CA LYS A 12 -8.00 4.09 19.45
C LYS A 12 -7.40 3.65 20.79
N CYS A 13 -6.17 4.06 21.04
CA CYS A 13 -5.52 3.94 22.34
C CYS A 13 -4.94 5.29 22.78
N ILE A 14 -4.63 5.41 24.06
CA ILE A 14 -4.08 6.63 24.66
C ILE A 14 -2.82 6.24 25.44
N ASN A 15 -1.71 6.85 25.14
CA ASN A 15 -0.51 6.71 25.97
C ASN A 15 -0.78 7.29 27.36
N ARG A 16 -0.61 6.49 28.40
CA ARG A 16 -0.98 6.87 29.78
C ARG A 16 -0.18 8.05 30.33
N HIS A 17 1.08 8.21 29.87
CA HIS A 17 1.98 9.27 30.33
C HIS A 17 1.82 10.54 29.51
N THR A 18 1.94 10.44 28.17
CA THR A 18 1.94 11.62 27.28
C THR A 18 0.55 12.08 26.88
N LYS A 19 -0.52 11.28 27.16
CA LYS A 19 -1.92 11.51 26.73
C LYS A 19 -2.11 11.58 25.20
N VAL A 20 -1.09 11.23 24.42
CA VAL A 20 -1.18 11.17 22.97
C VAL A 20 -2.10 10.04 22.55
N ILE A 21 -3.03 10.36 21.64
CA ILE A 21 -3.94 9.39 21.03
C ILE A 21 -3.24 8.73 19.85
N ARG A 22 -3.36 7.40 19.74
CA ARG A 22 -2.79 6.55 18.70
C ARG A 22 -3.81 5.53 18.22
N ALA A 23 -3.47 4.80 17.17
CA ALA A 23 -4.17 3.59 16.77
C ALA A 23 -3.45 2.36 17.34
N VAL A 24 -4.20 1.31 17.65
CA VAL A 24 -3.66 -0.01 17.97
C VAL A 24 -4.38 -1.07 17.16
N LYS A 25 -3.60 -1.82 16.35
CA LYS A 25 -4.09 -3.00 15.62
C LYS A 25 -3.88 -4.22 16.51
N LEU A 26 -4.99 -4.91 16.82
CA LEU A 26 -5.02 -6.12 17.63
C LEU A 26 -5.11 -7.33 16.71
N ILE A 27 -4.14 -8.23 16.75
CA ILE A 27 -4.07 -9.42 15.90
C ILE A 27 -4.07 -10.66 16.79
N LYS A 28 -4.99 -11.58 16.52
CA LYS A 28 -5.09 -12.83 17.29
C LYS A 28 -4.07 -13.84 16.78
N LYS A 29 -3.26 -14.41 17.68
CA LYS A 29 -2.29 -15.46 17.33
C LYS A 29 -2.96 -16.73 16.83
N GLU A 30 -4.13 -17.08 17.38
CA GLU A 30 -4.92 -18.24 16.99
C GLU A 30 -5.46 -18.19 15.55
N SER A 31 -5.52 -16.98 14.93
CA SER A 31 -5.99 -16.79 13.56
C SER A 31 -4.87 -16.89 12.53
N MET A 32 -3.65 -17.14 12.93
CA MET A 32 -2.48 -17.27 12.07
C MET A 32 -1.89 -18.69 12.16
N ASN A 33 -1.54 -19.25 11.02
CA ASN A 33 -0.67 -20.42 10.98
C ASN A 33 0.81 -20.00 11.18
N LYS A 34 1.74 -20.94 11.23
CA LYS A 34 3.17 -20.64 11.49
C LYS A 34 3.80 -19.77 10.41
N GLU A 35 3.47 -20.00 9.15
CA GLU A 35 4.01 -19.24 8.01
C GLU A 35 3.50 -17.79 8.02
N GLU A 36 2.22 -17.61 8.32
CA GLU A 36 1.61 -16.28 8.48
C GLU A 36 2.21 -15.51 9.66
N GLU A 37 2.48 -16.21 10.78
CA GLU A 37 3.13 -15.58 11.94
C GLU A 37 4.58 -15.17 11.63
N GLU A 38 5.33 -15.97 10.89
CA GLU A 38 6.68 -15.63 10.45
C GLU A 38 6.67 -14.43 9.48
N SER A 39 5.75 -14.43 8.50
CA SER A 39 5.53 -13.31 7.59
C SER A 39 5.17 -12.02 8.36
N PHE A 40 4.29 -12.11 9.33
CA PHE A 40 3.92 -10.99 10.18
C PHE A 40 5.09 -10.44 11.02
N LYS A 41 5.94 -11.31 11.58
CA LYS A 41 7.17 -10.89 12.27
C LYS A 41 8.17 -10.21 11.34
N HIS A 42 8.21 -10.66 10.07
CA HIS A 42 9.01 -10.00 9.04
C HIS A 42 8.47 -8.61 8.71
N GLU A 43 7.15 -8.45 8.54
CA GLU A 43 6.49 -7.14 8.38
C GLU A 43 6.86 -6.18 9.51
N ILE A 44 6.74 -6.61 10.78
CA ILE A 44 7.14 -5.80 11.94
C ILE A 44 8.61 -5.38 11.86
N THR A 45 9.48 -6.27 11.40
CA THR A 45 10.92 -5.98 11.26
C THR A 45 11.16 -4.90 10.20
N ILE A 46 10.42 -4.92 9.11
CA ILE A 46 10.44 -3.87 8.07
C ILE A 46 9.91 -2.56 8.63
N LEU A 47 8.71 -2.57 9.21
CA LEU A 47 8.06 -1.36 9.75
C LEU A 47 8.90 -0.64 10.81
N LYS A 48 9.66 -1.37 11.63
CA LYS A 48 10.57 -0.79 12.63
C LYS A 48 11.74 -0.01 12.01
N LYS A 49 12.12 -0.30 10.76
CA LYS A 49 13.19 0.40 10.04
C LYS A 49 12.70 1.66 9.32
N LEU A 50 11.38 1.76 9.08
CA LEU A 50 10.79 2.82 8.28
C LEU A 50 10.45 4.04 9.14
N ASP A 51 10.94 5.22 8.71
CA ASP A 51 10.65 6.52 9.31
C ASP A 51 10.55 7.59 8.22
N HIS A 52 9.35 7.75 7.68
CA HIS A 52 9.10 8.67 6.56
C HIS A 52 7.71 9.32 6.71
N PRO A 53 7.53 10.60 6.36
CA PRO A 53 6.25 11.30 6.53
C PRO A 53 5.08 10.63 5.78
N ASN A 54 5.33 9.93 4.68
CA ASN A 54 4.31 9.25 3.88
C ASN A 54 4.24 7.73 4.09
N ILE A 55 4.77 7.22 5.20
CA ILE A 55 4.63 5.84 5.64
C ILE A 55 4.03 5.83 7.04
N LEU A 56 3.06 4.95 7.30
CA LEU A 56 2.43 4.83 8.61
C LEU A 56 3.46 4.46 9.68
N LYS A 57 3.67 5.35 10.65
CA LYS A 57 4.68 5.13 11.70
C LYS A 57 4.22 4.08 12.69
N LEU A 58 5.02 3.03 12.83
CA LEU A 58 4.93 2.05 13.93
C LEU A 58 5.74 2.58 15.12
N TYR A 59 5.11 2.73 16.27
CA TYR A 59 5.76 3.22 17.49
C TYR A 59 6.18 2.10 18.43
N GLU A 60 5.26 1.20 18.74
CA GLU A 60 5.45 0.16 19.74
C GLU A 60 4.76 -1.12 19.30
N VAL A 61 5.34 -2.25 19.69
CA VAL A 61 4.76 -3.58 19.49
C VAL A 61 4.76 -4.27 20.84
N PHE A 62 3.59 -4.74 21.24
CA PHE A 62 3.43 -5.57 22.43
C PHE A 62 2.84 -6.92 22.03
N GLU A 63 3.07 -7.92 22.86
CA GLU A 63 2.45 -9.24 22.72
C GLU A 63 2.08 -9.83 24.06
N ASP A 64 1.04 -10.64 24.07
CA ASP A 64 0.69 -11.55 25.15
C ASP A 64 0.53 -12.97 24.58
N ASP A 65 0.06 -13.91 25.38
CA ASP A 65 -0.12 -15.30 24.98
C ASP A 65 -1.12 -15.49 23.82
N LYS A 66 -2.01 -14.52 23.61
CA LYS A 66 -3.14 -14.62 22.68
C LYS A 66 -3.05 -13.65 21.50
N ARG A 67 -2.35 -12.52 21.64
CA ARG A 67 -2.41 -11.42 20.69
C ARG A 67 -1.08 -10.69 20.50
N TYR A 68 -0.95 -10.07 19.31
CA TYR A 68 -0.04 -8.97 19.04
C TYR A 68 -0.79 -7.65 19.07
N TYR A 69 -0.10 -6.58 19.48
CA TYR A 69 -0.60 -5.21 19.54
C TYR A 69 0.39 -4.29 18.85
N LEU A 70 0.02 -3.76 17.69
CA LEU A 70 0.83 -2.80 16.93
C LEU A 70 0.29 -1.40 17.20
N VAL A 71 1.08 -0.57 17.86
CA VAL A 71 0.73 0.83 18.15
C VAL A 71 1.32 1.71 17.06
N THR A 72 0.44 2.38 16.29
CA THR A 72 0.81 3.23 15.16
C THR A 72 0.30 4.66 15.36
N GLU A 73 0.72 5.57 14.52
CA GLU A 73 0.04 6.85 14.39
C GLU A 73 -1.44 6.66 14.01
N LEU A 74 -2.27 7.66 14.32
CA LEU A 74 -3.70 7.65 14.03
C LEU A 74 -3.98 8.54 12.82
N CYS A 75 -4.35 7.96 11.69
CA CYS A 75 -4.84 8.70 10.53
C CYS A 75 -6.36 8.88 10.59
N LYS A 76 -6.84 10.07 10.19
CA LYS A 76 -8.26 10.44 10.27
C LYS A 76 -8.78 10.96 8.93
N GLY A 77 -8.73 10.17 7.90
CA GLY A 77 -9.20 10.60 6.56
C GLY A 77 -9.76 9.47 5.72
N GLY A 78 -9.59 8.22 6.16
CA GLY A 78 -9.98 7.05 5.40
C GLY A 78 -8.91 6.66 4.37
N GLU A 79 -9.30 5.80 3.44
CA GLU A 79 -8.45 5.28 2.38
C GLU A 79 -8.48 6.20 1.15
N LEU A 80 -7.38 6.24 0.38
CA LEU A 80 -7.35 6.93 -0.92
C LEU A 80 -8.38 6.31 -1.88
N PHE A 81 -8.65 5.02 -1.75
CA PHE A 81 -9.68 4.33 -2.51
C PHE A 81 -11.07 5.00 -2.37
N ASP A 82 -11.48 5.33 -1.14
CA ASP A 82 -12.79 5.98 -0.89
C ASP A 82 -12.88 7.35 -1.56
N GLU A 83 -11.79 8.12 -1.57
CA GLU A 83 -11.73 9.41 -2.27
C GLU A 83 -11.83 9.23 -3.80
N ILE A 84 -11.20 8.20 -4.37
CA ILE A 84 -11.29 7.86 -5.80
C ILE A 84 -12.74 7.51 -6.17
N VAL A 85 -13.39 6.64 -5.40
CA VAL A 85 -14.78 6.24 -5.63
C VAL A 85 -15.73 7.46 -5.55
N THR A 86 -15.49 8.34 -4.59
CA THR A 86 -16.34 9.52 -4.37
C THR A 86 -16.16 10.57 -5.47
N LYS A 87 -14.92 10.80 -5.91
CA LYS A 87 -14.57 11.91 -6.81
C LYS A 87 -14.63 11.53 -8.29
N VAL A 88 -14.54 10.25 -8.59
CA VAL A 88 -14.50 9.64 -9.93
C VAL A 88 -13.18 9.94 -10.65
N CYS A 89 -12.78 11.20 -10.82
CA CYS A 89 -11.49 11.58 -11.41
C CYS A 89 -10.94 12.86 -10.76
N PHE A 90 -9.63 12.99 -10.79
CA PHE A 90 -8.87 14.09 -10.20
C PHE A 90 -8.31 15.00 -11.28
N SER A 91 -8.12 16.28 -10.97
CA SER A 91 -7.31 17.16 -11.82
C SER A 91 -5.85 16.71 -11.83
N GLU A 92 -5.10 17.04 -12.87
CA GLU A 92 -3.66 16.74 -12.95
C GLU A 92 -2.88 17.27 -11.74
N LYS A 93 -3.23 18.46 -11.24
CA LYS A 93 -2.61 19.06 -10.06
C LYS A 93 -2.83 18.21 -8.80
N GLU A 94 -4.04 17.71 -8.60
CA GLU A 94 -4.37 16.87 -7.46
C GLU A 94 -3.71 15.49 -7.58
N ALA A 95 -3.79 14.87 -8.77
CA ALA A 95 -3.13 13.60 -9.04
C ALA A 95 -1.62 13.71 -8.85
N ALA A 96 -0.99 14.78 -9.35
CA ALA A 96 0.44 15.03 -9.15
C ALA A 96 0.82 15.14 -7.66
N ALA A 97 0.01 15.84 -6.84
CA ALA A 97 0.27 15.97 -5.41
C ALA A 97 0.13 14.64 -4.66
N ILE A 98 -0.79 13.78 -5.07
CA ILE A 98 -0.96 12.42 -4.54
C ILE A 98 0.24 11.56 -4.93
N ILE A 99 0.54 11.47 -6.21
CA ILE A 99 1.62 10.63 -6.76
C ILE A 99 2.99 11.05 -6.24
N GLN A 100 3.24 12.35 -6.08
CA GLN A 100 4.48 12.85 -5.51
C GLN A 100 4.73 12.25 -4.11
N GLN A 101 3.73 12.24 -3.24
CA GLN A 101 3.84 11.70 -1.89
C GLN A 101 4.09 10.19 -1.89
N ILE A 102 3.38 9.44 -2.76
CA ILE A 102 3.57 8.00 -2.90
C ILE A 102 4.98 7.68 -3.42
N LEU A 103 5.45 8.39 -4.47
CA LEU A 103 6.79 8.18 -5.02
C LEU A 103 7.90 8.52 -4.04
N GLN A 104 7.73 9.55 -3.18
CA GLN A 104 8.69 9.87 -2.11
C GLN A 104 8.84 8.72 -1.11
N ALA A 105 7.71 8.10 -0.71
CA ALA A 105 7.74 6.95 0.17
C ALA A 105 8.34 5.71 -0.51
N VAL A 106 8.01 5.46 -1.78
CA VAL A 106 8.56 4.34 -2.57
C VAL A 106 10.06 4.50 -2.75
N ALA A 107 10.54 5.68 -3.13
CA ALA A 107 11.97 5.96 -3.27
C ALA A 107 12.73 5.71 -1.96
N TYR A 108 12.18 6.18 -0.84
CA TYR A 108 12.76 5.93 0.49
C TYR A 108 12.82 4.43 0.83
N CYS A 109 11.77 3.65 0.55
CA CYS A 109 11.79 2.21 0.73
C CYS A 109 12.88 1.55 -0.12
N HIS A 110 12.97 1.91 -1.40
CA HIS A 110 13.93 1.35 -2.35
C HIS A 110 15.38 1.69 -1.99
N GLU A 111 15.65 2.88 -1.43
CA GLU A 111 16.96 3.26 -0.87
C GLU A 111 17.39 2.35 0.29
N LEU A 112 16.42 1.88 1.09
CA LEU A 112 16.64 0.91 2.17
C LEU A 112 16.62 -0.55 1.69
N GLY A 113 16.51 -0.79 0.39
CA GLY A 113 16.38 -2.12 -0.19
C GLY A 113 15.05 -2.81 0.14
N ILE A 114 13.98 -2.07 0.40
CA ILE A 114 12.66 -2.60 0.71
C ILE A 114 11.74 -2.40 -0.48
N VAL A 115 11.11 -3.49 -0.97
CA VAL A 115 10.13 -3.50 -2.05
C VAL A 115 8.76 -3.82 -1.47
N HIS A 116 7.75 -3.00 -1.76
CA HIS A 116 6.41 -3.11 -1.17
C HIS A 116 5.59 -4.25 -1.77
N ARG A 117 5.52 -4.34 -3.11
CA ARG A 117 4.90 -5.39 -3.93
C ARG A 117 3.36 -5.47 -3.95
N ASP A 118 2.66 -4.64 -3.18
CA ASP A 118 1.18 -4.53 -3.22
C ASP A 118 0.72 -3.07 -3.02
N LEU A 119 1.29 -2.15 -3.80
CA LEU A 119 0.85 -0.76 -3.80
C LEU A 119 -0.49 -0.63 -4.53
N LYS A 120 -1.49 -0.11 -3.81
CA LYS A 120 -2.84 0.15 -4.29
C LYS A 120 -3.52 1.23 -3.44
N PRO A 121 -4.58 1.88 -3.92
CA PRO A 121 -5.26 2.96 -3.19
C PRO A 121 -5.80 2.55 -1.82
N GLU A 122 -6.16 1.27 -1.62
CA GLU A 122 -6.61 0.71 -0.35
C GLU A 122 -5.49 0.67 0.69
N ASN A 123 -4.24 0.58 0.23
CA ASN A 123 -3.04 0.57 1.08
C ASN A 123 -2.45 1.98 1.29
N VAL A 124 -3.23 3.04 1.01
CA VAL A 124 -2.85 4.43 1.23
C VAL A 124 -3.93 5.12 2.06
N LEU A 125 -3.59 5.52 3.28
CA LEU A 125 -4.47 6.33 4.13
C LEU A 125 -4.24 7.81 3.89
N ILE A 126 -5.28 8.62 4.14
CA ILE A 126 -5.23 10.07 4.10
C ILE A 126 -5.31 10.60 5.52
N ASP A 127 -4.39 11.47 5.92
CA ASP A 127 -4.50 12.21 7.17
C ASP A 127 -5.00 13.64 6.89
N LYS A 128 -6.30 13.84 7.07
CA LYS A 128 -6.96 15.15 6.87
C LYS A 128 -6.55 16.19 7.92
N GLU A 129 -6.07 15.76 9.09
CA GLU A 129 -5.57 16.69 10.13
C GLU A 129 -4.16 17.20 9.80
N LEU A 130 -3.39 16.46 9.01
CA LEU A 130 -2.06 16.83 8.51
C LEU A 130 -2.09 17.27 7.04
N ASN A 131 -3.04 18.14 6.68
CA ASN A 131 -3.12 18.73 5.35
C ASN A 131 -3.18 17.71 4.20
N ASN A 132 -3.99 16.65 4.37
CA ASN A 132 -4.12 15.54 3.43
C ASN A 132 -2.79 14.80 3.16
N THR A 133 -1.98 14.65 4.18
CA THR A 133 -0.76 13.83 4.09
C THR A 133 -1.13 12.38 3.87
N LEU A 134 -0.53 11.75 2.87
CA LEU A 134 -0.74 10.34 2.57
C LEU A 134 0.18 9.46 3.40
N LYS A 135 -0.31 8.28 3.79
CA LYS A 135 0.42 7.28 4.57
C LYS A 135 0.28 5.91 3.94
N ILE A 136 1.37 5.39 3.37
CA ILE A 136 1.40 3.99 2.90
C ILE A 136 1.34 3.05 4.09
N ILE A 137 0.50 2.02 3.97
CA ILE A 137 0.27 0.98 4.98
C ILE A 137 0.47 -0.40 4.36
N ASP A 138 0.40 -1.43 5.21
CA ASP A 138 0.38 -2.85 4.80
C ASP A 138 1.66 -3.31 4.08
N PHE A 139 2.70 -3.54 4.86
CA PHE A 139 3.98 -4.09 4.41
C PHE A 139 4.02 -5.63 4.49
N GLY A 140 2.86 -6.31 4.60
CA GLY A 140 2.74 -7.75 4.74
C GLY A 140 3.27 -8.56 3.56
N THR A 141 3.28 -7.98 2.36
CA THR A 141 3.87 -8.57 1.15
C THR A 141 5.28 -8.07 0.87
N SER A 142 5.80 -7.12 1.64
CA SER A 142 7.09 -6.49 1.39
C SER A 142 8.27 -7.45 1.59
N THR A 143 9.38 -7.15 0.96
CA THR A 143 10.60 -7.93 1.11
C THR A 143 11.83 -7.05 1.13
N ILE A 144 12.90 -7.53 1.76
CA ILE A 144 14.23 -6.93 1.65
C ILE A 144 14.85 -7.47 0.36
N TYR A 145 15.24 -6.57 -0.52
CA TYR A 145 15.79 -6.86 -1.84
C TYR A 145 17.22 -6.33 -1.96
N ASP A 146 18.13 -7.23 -2.21
CA ASP A 146 19.52 -6.90 -2.58
C ASP A 146 19.69 -7.10 -4.09
N LYS A 147 20.02 -6.02 -4.80
CA LYS A 147 20.23 -6.04 -6.26
C LYS A 147 21.32 -7.02 -6.70
N SER A 148 22.26 -7.36 -5.83
CA SER A 148 23.29 -8.36 -6.10
C SER A 148 22.80 -9.81 -6.04
N SER A 149 21.65 -10.05 -5.38
CA SER A 149 21.08 -11.40 -5.21
C SER A 149 20.28 -11.90 -6.42
N GLY A 150 20.18 -11.09 -7.48
CA GLY A 150 19.40 -11.40 -8.67
C GLY A 150 17.90 -11.11 -8.51
N PRO A 151 17.07 -11.46 -9.50
CA PRO A 151 15.67 -11.05 -9.53
C PRO A 151 14.81 -11.75 -8.48
N LEU A 152 13.76 -11.06 -8.03
CA LEU A 152 12.67 -11.61 -7.24
C LEU A 152 11.84 -12.61 -8.06
N LYS A 153 11.27 -13.65 -7.41
CA LYS A 153 10.58 -14.75 -8.10
C LYS A 153 9.19 -15.08 -7.55
N THR A 154 8.84 -14.58 -6.37
CA THR A 154 7.52 -14.82 -5.75
C THR A 154 6.47 -13.89 -6.35
N THR A 155 5.28 -14.41 -6.63
CA THR A 155 4.17 -13.58 -7.11
C THR A 155 3.38 -13.06 -5.92
N HIS A 156 3.31 -11.73 -5.78
CA HIS A 156 2.48 -11.02 -4.81
C HIS A 156 1.87 -9.81 -5.51
N GLY A 157 0.77 -9.31 -4.97
CA GLY A 157 0.09 -8.12 -5.47
C GLY A 157 -1.36 -8.39 -5.85
N THR A 158 -2.05 -7.31 -6.18
CA THR A 158 -3.47 -7.29 -6.57
C THR A 158 -3.55 -7.15 -8.09
N SER A 159 -4.40 -7.91 -8.76
CA SER A 159 -4.44 -8.12 -10.23
C SER A 159 -4.40 -6.85 -11.07
N TYR A 160 -5.12 -5.80 -10.64
CA TYR A 160 -5.13 -4.51 -11.35
C TYR A 160 -3.79 -3.76 -11.32
N TYR A 161 -3.00 -3.94 -10.26
CA TYR A 161 -1.80 -3.14 -9.96
C TYR A 161 -0.50 -3.91 -10.17
N ILE A 162 -0.58 -5.23 -10.42
CA ILE A 162 0.59 -6.10 -10.54
C ILE A 162 1.37 -5.80 -11.83
N ALA A 163 2.70 -5.76 -11.74
CA ALA A 163 3.54 -5.54 -12.90
C ALA A 163 3.69 -6.83 -13.75
N PRO A 164 3.81 -6.72 -15.10
CA PRO A 164 3.95 -7.88 -15.97
C PRO A 164 5.18 -8.73 -15.65
N GLU A 165 6.29 -8.12 -15.22
CA GLU A 165 7.50 -8.85 -14.80
C GLU A 165 7.32 -9.63 -13.50
N VAL A 166 6.36 -9.23 -12.64
CA VAL A 166 5.98 -10.01 -11.43
C VAL A 166 5.26 -11.27 -11.85
N LEU A 167 4.35 -11.19 -12.82
CA LEU A 167 3.67 -12.35 -13.42
C LEU A 167 4.68 -13.30 -14.10
N ALA A 168 5.75 -12.75 -14.68
CA ALA A 168 6.84 -13.52 -15.26
C ALA A 168 7.84 -14.10 -14.21
N LYS A 169 7.65 -13.81 -12.93
CA LYS A 169 8.50 -14.27 -11.81
C LYS A 169 9.99 -13.91 -11.96
N LYS A 170 10.24 -12.74 -12.55
CA LYS A 170 11.59 -12.20 -12.77
C LYS A 170 11.55 -10.68 -12.70
N TYR A 171 11.63 -10.11 -11.51
CA TYR A 171 11.41 -8.68 -11.28
C TYR A 171 12.32 -8.10 -10.19
N ASP A 172 12.29 -6.80 -10.05
CA ASP A 172 13.02 -6.02 -9.06
C ASP A 172 12.11 -4.95 -8.41
N ASP A 173 12.71 -3.96 -7.75
CA ASP A 173 12.02 -2.85 -7.08
C ASP A 173 11.12 -2.00 -8.01
N ARG A 174 11.36 -2.03 -9.32
CA ARG A 174 10.57 -1.27 -10.31
C ARG A 174 9.12 -1.72 -10.44
N CYS A 175 8.77 -2.91 -9.92
CA CYS A 175 7.38 -3.35 -9.87
C CYS A 175 6.50 -2.39 -9.07
N ASP A 176 7.03 -1.73 -8.03
CA ASP A 176 6.29 -0.72 -7.27
C ASP A 176 6.02 0.54 -8.11
N VAL A 177 6.94 0.92 -8.99
CA VAL A 177 6.77 2.07 -9.90
C VAL A 177 5.66 1.79 -10.93
N TRP A 178 5.54 0.55 -11.42
CA TRP A 178 4.41 0.15 -12.26
C TRP A 178 3.09 0.33 -11.52
N SER A 179 2.97 -0.16 -10.29
CA SER A 179 1.76 -0.01 -9.47
C SER A 179 1.38 1.46 -9.26
N VAL A 180 2.37 2.34 -9.02
CA VAL A 180 2.14 3.80 -8.94
C VAL A 180 1.65 4.37 -10.27
N GLY A 181 2.15 3.89 -11.41
CA GLY A 181 1.66 4.24 -12.74
C GLY A 181 0.18 3.89 -12.94
N VAL A 182 -0.22 2.69 -12.48
CA VAL A 182 -1.64 2.27 -12.51
C VAL A 182 -2.50 3.16 -11.62
N ILE A 183 -2.04 3.50 -10.41
CA ILE A 183 -2.75 4.43 -9.52
C ILE A 183 -2.93 5.79 -10.20
N LEU A 184 -1.89 6.35 -10.83
CA LEU A 184 -1.97 7.62 -11.57
C LEU A 184 -3.00 7.54 -12.70
N TYR A 185 -2.99 6.45 -13.46
CA TYR A 185 -3.98 6.25 -14.53
C TYR A 185 -5.40 6.29 -13.99
N ILE A 186 -5.66 5.58 -12.87
CA ILE A 186 -6.99 5.57 -12.22
C ILE A 186 -7.39 6.96 -11.69
N LEU A 187 -6.46 7.68 -11.06
CA LEU A 187 -6.72 9.05 -10.57
C LEU A 187 -7.18 9.98 -11.69
N LEU A 188 -6.57 9.90 -12.86
CA LEU A 188 -6.87 10.79 -13.99
C LEU A 188 -8.11 10.34 -14.80
N SER A 189 -8.32 9.03 -14.94
CA SER A 189 -9.35 8.48 -15.81
C SER A 189 -10.61 8.00 -15.08
N GLY A 190 -10.50 7.68 -13.79
CA GLY A 190 -11.55 7.03 -13.01
C GLY A 190 -11.72 5.53 -13.30
N LYS A 191 -10.84 4.94 -14.12
CA LYS A 191 -10.90 3.52 -14.52
C LYS A 191 -9.50 2.90 -14.55
N PRO A 192 -9.37 1.59 -14.32
CA PRO A 192 -8.08 0.92 -14.46
C PRO A 192 -7.63 0.88 -15.93
N PRO A 193 -6.31 0.85 -16.21
CA PRO A 193 -5.77 0.71 -17.57
C PRO A 193 -5.99 -0.69 -18.15
N PHE A 194 -6.08 -1.70 -17.32
CA PHE A 194 -6.32 -3.10 -17.66
C PHE A 194 -7.56 -3.58 -16.90
N ASP A 195 -8.52 -4.18 -17.59
CA ASP A 195 -9.81 -4.57 -17.04
C ASP A 195 -10.23 -5.94 -17.56
N GLY A 196 -11.13 -6.63 -16.86
CA GLY A 196 -11.64 -7.95 -17.21
C GLY A 196 -12.69 -8.42 -16.19
N ASP A 197 -13.43 -9.46 -16.55
CA ASP A 197 -14.50 -10.01 -15.69
C ASP A 197 -13.97 -10.81 -14.50
N ASN A 198 -12.67 -11.15 -14.49
CA ASN A 198 -11.99 -11.91 -13.44
C ASN A 198 -10.48 -11.63 -13.43
N ASP A 199 -9.80 -12.07 -12.38
CA ASP A 199 -8.36 -11.86 -12.17
C ASP A 199 -7.49 -12.45 -13.30
N GLU A 200 -7.93 -13.55 -13.92
CA GLU A 200 -7.19 -14.19 -15.00
C GLU A 200 -7.19 -13.30 -16.25
N GLU A 201 -8.34 -12.77 -16.62
CA GLU A 201 -8.48 -11.84 -17.74
C GLU A 201 -7.69 -10.55 -17.52
N ILE A 202 -7.78 -9.95 -16.32
CA ILE A 202 -7.03 -8.75 -15.96
C ILE A 202 -5.53 -9.01 -16.12
N THR A 203 -5.02 -10.12 -15.56
CA THR A 203 -3.59 -10.45 -15.65
C THR A 203 -3.12 -10.74 -17.06
N GLU A 204 -3.98 -11.30 -17.93
CA GLU A 204 -3.66 -11.44 -19.36
C GLU A 204 -3.57 -10.08 -20.05
N GLN A 205 -4.48 -9.13 -19.75
CA GLN A 205 -4.37 -7.76 -20.27
C GLN A 205 -3.10 -7.06 -19.79
N VAL A 206 -2.72 -7.25 -18.52
CA VAL A 206 -1.45 -6.74 -17.97
C VAL A 206 -0.24 -7.31 -18.72
N LYS A 207 -0.21 -8.61 -19.03
CA LYS A 207 0.87 -9.24 -19.80
C LYS A 207 0.96 -8.69 -21.23
N ILE A 208 -0.18 -8.42 -21.87
CA ILE A 208 -0.24 -7.79 -23.20
C ILE A 208 0.29 -6.36 -23.12
N GLY A 209 0.00 -5.63 -22.03
CA GLY A 209 0.51 -4.29 -21.75
C GLY A 209 -0.05 -3.18 -22.66
N THR A 210 -1.17 -3.43 -23.34
CA THR A 210 -1.80 -2.43 -24.21
C THR A 210 -2.82 -1.63 -23.45
N TYR A 211 -2.65 -0.32 -23.36
CA TYR A 211 -3.57 0.63 -22.74
C TYR A 211 -3.74 1.87 -23.64
N SER A 212 -4.73 2.72 -23.34
CA SER A 212 -5.10 3.85 -24.19
C SER A 212 -5.33 5.12 -23.40
N PHE A 213 -4.95 6.26 -23.97
CA PHE A 213 -5.24 7.61 -23.46
C PHE A 213 -6.32 8.32 -24.30
N VAL A 214 -7.25 7.57 -24.91
CA VAL A 214 -8.26 8.11 -25.83
C VAL A 214 -9.63 8.20 -25.16
N GLY A 215 -10.29 9.33 -25.39
CA GLY A 215 -11.69 9.56 -25.00
C GLY A 215 -11.90 9.87 -23.52
N GLY A 216 -13.16 10.17 -23.13
CA GLY A 216 -13.57 10.38 -21.74
C GLY A 216 -12.73 11.43 -21.00
N SER A 217 -12.24 11.07 -19.82
CA SER A 217 -11.44 11.94 -18.95
C SER A 217 -10.11 12.37 -19.56
N TRP A 218 -9.55 11.60 -20.53
CA TRP A 218 -8.27 11.90 -21.18
C TRP A 218 -8.33 13.13 -22.09
N ALA A 219 -9.52 13.52 -22.54
CA ALA A 219 -9.68 14.69 -23.40
C ALA A 219 -9.30 16.04 -22.75
N VAL A 220 -9.20 16.07 -21.40
CA VAL A 220 -8.86 17.26 -20.60
C VAL A 220 -7.50 17.14 -19.90
N VAL A 221 -6.80 16.04 -20.10
CA VAL A 221 -5.44 15.83 -19.61
C VAL A 221 -4.43 16.36 -20.65
N SER A 222 -3.40 17.11 -20.17
CA SER A 222 -2.41 17.79 -21.02
C SER A 222 -1.36 16.85 -21.63
#